data_6d2b86bef3061bf28cf89683e05aceca
#
_entry.id   6d2b86bef3061bf28cf89683e05aceca
#
_cell.length_a   1.000
_cell.length_b   1.000
_cell.length_c   1.000
_cell.angle_alpha   90.00
_cell.angle_beta   90.00
_cell.angle_gamma   90.00
#
_symmetry.space_group_name_H-M   'P 1'
#
loop_
_entity.id
_entity.type
_entity.pdbx_description
1 polymer ?
#
loop_
_entity_poly.entity_id
_entity_poly.type
_entity_poly.pdbx_seq_one_letter_code
_entity_poly.pdbx_strand_id
1 'polypeptide(L)'
;PGDDPQLLSGAGGTEERQWEFNLLGLDFESGDGFDIKATQTYEYLDRTFSPSDGVVVTPGDYTIWEYQVSGRTAGRRRVSLFGGTTVGGYWDGDRQSYFARASFRPNPGWTLSTNFSYNDVQMPDGDFTLSLYEVGADWNPSPWVSITGQTQYDDVSEIVGLFTRLRWIVNPGNDIYVVYSHNWRREALDILDPDNHTYNTLSRGGSIKVNYTYRF
;
A
#
# COMPACT_ATOMS: atom_id res chain seq x y z
N PRO A 1 23.33 -17.48 -12.12
CA PRO A 1 24.05 -16.67 -11.20
C PRO A 1 23.08 -16.39 -10.06
N GLY A 2 23.37 -17.03 -8.89
CA GLY A 2 22.46 -17.05 -7.76
C GLY A 2 22.38 -15.67 -7.12
N ASP A 3 21.17 -15.23 -6.83
CA ASP A 3 20.92 -14.07 -6.01
C ASP A 3 21.23 -14.44 -4.56
N ASP A 4 22.19 -13.73 -3.96
CA ASP A 4 22.53 -13.88 -2.55
C ASP A 4 21.33 -13.47 -1.67
N PRO A 5 20.98 -14.27 -0.65
CA PRO A 5 19.94 -13.87 0.31
C PRO A 5 20.43 -12.64 1.07
N GLN A 6 19.66 -11.56 1.03
CA GLN A 6 19.95 -10.38 1.83
C GLN A 6 19.69 -10.70 3.31
N LEU A 7 20.79 -10.85 4.06
CA LEU A 7 20.77 -10.94 5.52
C LEU A 7 20.57 -9.52 6.08
N LEU A 8 19.37 -9.24 6.58
CA LEU A 8 19.13 -8.06 7.39
C LEU A 8 19.35 -8.42 8.88
N SER A 9 20.57 -8.31 9.34
CA SER A 9 20.93 -8.43 10.74
C SER A 9 20.90 -7.04 11.39
N GLY A 10 19.84 -6.73 12.14
CA GLY A 10 19.83 -5.61 13.09
C GLY A 10 20.16 -6.11 14.49
N ALA A 11 20.98 -5.37 15.24
CA ALA A 11 21.30 -5.67 16.64
C ALA A 11 20.01 -5.55 17.50
N GLY A 12 19.27 -6.65 17.62
CA GLY A 12 17.98 -6.74 18.30
C GLY A 12 17.10 -7.89 17.81
N GLY A 13 17.65 -8.86 17.10
CA GLY A 13 17.14 -10.23 17.12
C GLY A 13 16.03 -10.61 16.14
N THR A 14 15.80 -9.95 15.01
CA THR A 14 14.97 -10.56 13.95
C THR A 14 15.86 -11.01 12.81
N GLU A 15 16.04 -12.30 12.63
CA GLU A 15 16.63 -12.86 11.40
C GLU A 15 15.49 -13.23 10.46
N GLU A 16 15.38 -12.52 9.34
CA GLU A 16 14.43 -12.80 8.28
C GLU A 16 15.19 -13.29 7.04
N ARG A 17 14.69 -14.35 6.42
CA ARG A 17 15.15 -14.84 5.11
C ARG A 17 13.95 -15.06 4.23
N GLN A 18 14.00 -14.55 3.01
CA GLN A 18 12.93 -14.71 2.04
C GLN A 18 13.44 -15.32 0.74
N TRP A 19 12.69 -16.29 0.24
CA TRP A 19 12.90 -16.92 -1.06
C TRP A 19 11.67 -16.74 -1.92
N GLU A 20 11.82 -16.19 -3.10
CA GLU A 20 10.74 -16.03 -4.08
C GLU A 20 10.97 -16.96 -5.26
N PHE A 21 9.94 -17.72 -5.61
CA PHE A 21 9.91 -18.66 -6.73
C PHE A 21 8.87 -18.21 -7.73
N ASN A 22 9.28 -17.85 -8.93
CA ASN A 22 8.38 -17.60 -10.04
C ASN A 22 7.97 -18.93 -10.68
N LEU A 23 6.75 -19.40 -10.38
CA LEU A 23 6.24 -20.69 -10.85
C LEU A 23 5.73 -20.61 -12.29
N LEU A 24 5.10 -19.48 -12.65
CA LEU A 24 4.61 -19.18 -13.99
C LEU A 24 4.61 -17.67 -14.20
N GLY A 25 5.13 -17.24 -15.33
CA GLY A 25 5.03 -15.86 -15.79
C GLY A 25 4.65 -15.85 -17.27
N LEU A 26 3.56 -15.17 -17.61
CA LEU A 26 3.09 -15.02 -18.97
C LEU A 26 2.99 -13.54 -19.32
N ASP A 27 3.77 -13.13 -20.31
CA ASP A 27 3.71 -11.80 -20.93
C ASP A 27 3.15 -11.89 -22.32
N PHE A 28 2.08 -11.16 -22.57
CA PHE A 28 1.44 -11.10 -23.87
C PHE A 28 1.93 -9.90 -24.67
N GLU A 29 1.97 -10.00 -25.99
CA GLU A 29 2.33 -8.88 -26.89
C GLU A 29 1.43 -7.65 -26.71
N SER A 30 0.21 -7.85 -26.21
CA SER A 30 -0.71 -6.78 -25.83
C SER A 30 -0.17 -5.92 -24.66
N GLY A 31 0.79 -6.44 -23.88
CA GLY A 31 1.31 -5.90 -22.62
C GLY A 31 0.50 -6.32 -21.40
N ASP A 32 -0.47 -7.23 -21.57
CA ASP A 32 -1.12 -7.93 -20.47
C ASP A 32 -0.17 -8.97 -19.88
N GLY A 33 -0.39 -9.39 -18.65
CA GLY A 33 0.43 -10.41 -18.02
C GLY A 33 -0.32 -11.16 -16.94
N PHE A 34 0.20 -12.34 -16.62
CA PHE A 34 -0.31 -13.20 -15.57
C PHE A 34 0.88 -13.87 -14.88
N ASP A 35 0.89 -13.90 -13.55
CA ASP A 35 1.99 -14.43 -12.77
C ASP A 35 1.48 -15.32 -11.64
N ILE A 36 2.20 -16.42 -11.40
CA ILE A 36 2.04 -17.28 -10.22
C ILE A 36 3.38 -17.34 -9.50
N LYS A 37 3.40 -17.00 -8.23
CA LYS A 37 4.58 -17.00 -7.38
C LYS A 37 4.35 -17.80 -6.12
N ALA A 38 5.43 -18.37 -5.60
CA ALA A 38 5.50 -18.93 -4.26
C ALA A 38 6.61 -18.18 -3.50
N THR A 39 6.32 -17.81 -2.27
CA THR A 39 7.28 -17.15 -1.38
C THR A 39 7.42 -17.97 -0.12
N GLN A 40 8.65 -18.27 0.27
CA GLN A 40 8.96 -18.82 1.57
C GLN A 40 9.65 -17.75 2.40
N THR A 41 9.11 -17.45 3.55
CA THR A 41 9.70 -16.55 4.54
C THR A 41 10.05 -17.35 5.79
N TYR A 42 11.31 -17.26 6.23
CA TYR A 42 11.73 -17.69 7.56
C TYR A 42 11.92 -16.46 8.42
N GLU A 43 11.31 -16.46 9.60
CA GLU A 43 11.38 -15.37 10.57
C GLU A 43 11.60 -15.94 11.97
N TYR A 44 12.56 -15.38 12.70
CA TYR A 44 12.77 -15.66 14.11
C TYR A 44 12.28 -14.46 14.95
N LEU A 45 11.27 -14.71 15.78
CA LEU A 45 10.77 -13.71 16.73
C LEU A 45 11.43 -13.93 18.10
N ASP A 46 12.10 -12.91 18.61
CA ASP A 46 12.74 -12.92 19.94
C ASP A 46 11.78 -12.51 21.06
N ARG A 47 10.65 -11.92 20.74
CA ARG A 47 9.64 -11.41 21.67
C ARG A 47 8.22 -11.56 21.13
N THR A 48 7.28 -11.56 22.04
CA THR A 48 5.86 -11.56 21.73
C THR A 48 5.46 -10.32 20.91
N PHE A 49 4.65 -10.55 19.90
CA PHE A 49 4.09 -9.52 19.02
C PHE A 49 2.57 -9.70 18.93
N SER A 50 1.81 -8.60 18.87
CA SER A 50 0.36 -8.62 18.70
C SER A 50 -0.01 -7.92 17.39
N PRO A 51 -0.40 -8.69 16.34
CA PRO A 51 -0.82 -8.11 15.06
C PRO A 51 -2.19 -7.44 15.14
N SER A 52 -3.04 -7.85 16.07
CA SER A 52 -4.36 -7.28 16.34
C SER A 52 -4.72 -7.42 17.82
N ASP A 53 -5.76 -6.70 18.26
CA ASP A 53 -6.24 -6.78 19.63
C ASP A 53 -6.69 -8.22 19.99
N GLY A 54 -6.13 -8.75 21.05
CA GLY A 54 -6.42 -10.10 21.54
C GLY A 54 -5.74 -11.24 20.80
N VAL A 55 -4.97 -10.96 19.72
CA VAL A 55 -4.20 -11.95 18.97
C VAL A 55 -2.73 -11.82 19.32
N VAL A 56 -2.08 -12.94 19.64
CA VAL A 56 -0.70 -12.97 20.14
C VAL A 56 0.13 -13.97 19.35
N VAL A 57 1.24 -13.51 18.79
CA VAL A 57 2.28 -14.35 18.21
C VAL A 57 3.40 -14.51 19.23
N THR A 58 3.74 -15.77 19.56
CA THR A 58 4.76 -16.09 20.56
C THR A 58 6.16 -16.03 19.95
N PRO A 59 7.23 -15.84 20.78
CA PRO A 59 8.59 -16.00 20.30
C PRO A 59 8.84 -17.41 19.75
N GLY A 60 9.57 -17.48 18.64
CA GLY A 60 9.87 -18.76 17.99
C GLY A 60 10.35 -18.62 16.55
N ASP A 61 10.56 -19.76 15.95
CA ASP A 61 10.96 -19.90 14.54
C ASP A 61 9.71 -20.14 13.69
N TYR A 62 9.51 -19.31 12.68
CA TYR A 62 8.39 -19.40 11.75
C TYR A 62 8.88 -19.61 10.34
N THR A 63 8.34 -20.62 9.66
CA THR A 63 8.55 -20.84 8.22
C THR A 63 7.20 -20.72 7.52
N ILE A 64 7.02 -19.65 6.79
CA ILE A 64 5.78 -19.24 6.16
C ILE A 64 5.86 -19.47 4.67
N TRP A 65 4.88 -20.14 4.10
CA TRP A 65 4.71 -20.28 2.67
C TRP A 65 3.48 -19.49 2.22
N GLU A 66 3.65 -18.68 1.18
CA GLU A 66 2.58 -17.94 0.53
C GLU A 66 2.58 -18.19 -0.97
N TYR A 67 1.39 -18.29 -1.54
CA TYR A 67 1.17 -18.46 -2.97
C TYR A 67 0.37 -17.29 -3.50
N GLN A 68 0.91 -16.61 -4.50
CA GLN A 68 0.27 -15.46 -5.12
C GLN A 68 -0.10 -15.78 -6.56
N VAL A 69 -1.32 -15.39 -6.94
CA VAL A 69 -1.80 -15.34 -8.32
C VAL A 69 -2.15 -13.91 -8.64
N SER A 70 -1.59 -13.37 -9.72
CA SER A 70 -1.84 -11.99 -10.12
C SER A 70 -1.95 -11.83 -11.63
N GLY A 71 -2.70 -10.80 -12.04
CA GLY A 71 -2.85 -10.44 -13.44
C GLY A 71 -2.78 -8.94 -13.63
N ARG A 72 -2.29 -8.53 -14.81
CA ARG A 72 -2.21 -7.13 -15.19
C ARG A 72 -2.69 -6.91 -16.61
N THR A 73 -3.33 -5.79 -16.85
CA THR A 73 -3.59 -5.30 -18.20
C THR A 73 -2.52 -4.28 -18.59
N ALA A 74 -2.34 -4.10 -19.89
CA ALA A 74 -1.36 -3.17 -20.43
C ALA A 74 -1.56 -1.75 -19.88
N GLY A 75 -0.52 -1.20 -19.21
CA GLY A 75 -0.54 0.13 -18.59
C GLY A 75 -0.74 1.29 -19.59
N ARG A 76 -0.57 1.05 -20.90
CA ARG A 76 -0.83 2.04 -21.96
C ARG A 76 -2.32 2.28 -22.27
N ARG A 77 -3.22 1.40 -21.79
CA ARG A 77 -4.66 1.53 -22.03
C ARG A 77 -5.21 2.71 -21.22
N ARG A 78 -6.34 3.27 -21.67
CA ARG A 78 -7.07 4.29 -20.90
C ARG A 78 -7.49 3.79 -19.51
N VAL A 79 -7.88 2.51 -19.45
CA VAL A 79 -8.12 1.78 -18.20
C VAL A 79 -7.07 0.69 -18.12
N SER A 80 -6.30 0.67 -17.05
CA SER A 80 -5.38 -0.40 -16.72
C SER A 80 -5.69 -0.94 -15.33
N LEU A 81 -5.62 -2.27 -15.23
CA LEU A 81 -5.94 -3.02 -14.02
C LEU A 81 -4.75 -3.89 -13.63
N PHE A 82 -4.53 -4.03 -12.36
CA PHE A 82 -3.63 -5.00 -11.75
C PHE A 82 -4.32 -5.55 -10.51
N GLY A 83 -4.25 -6.85 -10.28
CA GLY A 83 -4.82 -7.42 -9.08
C GLY A 83 -4.55 -8.89 -8.95
N GLY A 84 -4.87 -9.43 -7.80
CA GLY A 84 -4.61 -10.82 -7.49
C GLY A 84 -5.04 -11.21 -6.09
N THR A 85 -4.64 -12.42 -5.73
CA THR A 85 -4.83 -12.98 -4.40
C THR A 85 -3.54 -13.64 -3.93
N THR A 86 -3.31 -13.58 -2.63
CA THR A 86 -2.25 -14.33 -1.95
C THR A 86 -2.89 -15.18 -0.87
N VAL A 87 -2.52 -16.45 -0.81
CA VAL A 87 -2.97 -17.38 0.22
C VAL A 87 -1.77 -18.08 0.82
N GLY A 88 -1.77 -18.30 2.13
CA GLY A 88 -0.69 -19.01 2.80
C GLY A 88 -0.65 -18.78 4.29
N GLY A 89 0.46 -19.15 4.91
CA GLY A 89 0.65 -19.00 6.34
C GLY A 89 0.81 -17.54 6.77
N TYR A 90 0.55 -17.34 8.06
CA TYR A 90 0.75 -16.05 8.75
C TYR A 90 1.19 -16.35 10.18
N TRP A 91 2.49 -16.46 10.41
CA TRP A 91 3.13 -17.03 11.60
C TRP A 91 2.57 -18.42 11.93
N ASP A 92 1.75 -18.56 12.99
CA ASP A 92 1.10 -19.78 13.42
C ASP A 92 -0.37 -19.93 12.94
N GLY A 93 -0.81 -19.01 12.08
CA GLY A 93 -2.11 -19.00 11.44
C GLY A 93 -2.04 -18.98 9.91
N ASP A 94 -3.15 -18.62 9.29
CA ASP A 94 -3.32 -18.54 7.84
C ASP A 94 -3.80 -17.14 7.43
N ARG A 95 -3.43 -16.73 6.20
CA ARG A 95 -3.86 -15.47 5.61
C ARG A 95 -4.37 -15.66 4.18
N GLN A 96 -5.48 -15.01 3.89
CA GLN A 96 -5.96 -14.81 2.54
C GLN A 96 -6.04 -13.32 2.24
N SER A 97 -5.30 -12.88 1.22
CA SER A 97 -5.22 -11.48 0.82
C SER A 97 -5.77 -11.29 -0.58
N TYR A 98 -6.47 -10.18 -0.79
CA TYR A 98 -6.92 -9.72 -2.10
C TYR A 98 -6.39 -8.30 -2.32
N PHE A 99 -5.89 -8.03 -3.51
CA PHE A 99 -5.44 -6.70 -3.87
C PHE A 99 -5.88 -6.35 -5.29
N ALA A 100 -6.22 -5.10 -5.49
CA ALA A 100 -6.59 -4.57 -6.79
C ALA A 100 -6.11 -3.14 -6.94
N ARG A 101 -5.64 -2.81 -8.12
CA ARG A 101 -5.29 -1.45 -8.54
C ARG A 101 -5.94 -1.18 -9.87
N ALA A 102 -6.62 -0.05 -9.99
CA ALA A 102 -7.12 0.45 -11.25
C ALA A 102 -6.53 1.84 -11.54
N SER A 103 -6.26 2.12 -12.81
CA SER A 103 -5.87 3.45 -13.28
C SER A 103 -6.70 3.81 -14.48
N PHE A 104 -7.25 5.03 -14.47
CA PHE A 104 -8.07 5.57 -15.54
C PHE A 104 -7.49 6.91 -16.03
N ARG A 105 -7.26 7.00 -17.34
CA ARG A 105 -6.76 8.20 -18.01
C ARG A 105 -7.82 8.73 -18.98
N PRO A 106 -8.76 9.58 -18.49
CA PRO A 106 -9.84 10.11 -19.32
C PRO A 106 -9.33 10.96 -20.46
N ASN A 107 -8.37 11.83 -20.17
CA ASN A 107 -7.79 12.80 -21.09
C ASN A 107 -6.28 12.94 -20.85
N PRO A 108 -5.50 13.48 -21.79
CA PRO A 108 -4.11 13.85 -21.55
C PRO A 108 -3.97 14.73 -20.30
N GLY A 109 -2.97 14.43 -19.50
CA GLY A 109 -2.69 15.15 -18.25
C GLY A 109 -3.49 14.70 -17.04
N TRP A 110 -4.49 13.83 -17.18
CA TRP A 110 -5.27 13.27 -16.07
C TRP A 110 -4.95 11.81 -15.83
N THR A 111 -4.74 11.44 -14.60
CA THR A 111 -4.71 10.06 -14.14
C THR A 111 -5.51 9.95 -12.85
N LEU A 112 -6.52 9.10 -12.85
CA LEU A 112 -7.25 8.68 -11.66
C LEU A 112 -6.79 7.28 -11.30
N SER A 113 -6.57 7.01 -10.02
CA SER A 113 -6.14 5.70 -9.54
C SER A 113 -6.91 5.28 -8.31
N THR A 114 -7.07 3.98 -8.14
CA THR A 114 -7.55 3.39 -6.90
C THR A 114 -6.72 2.17 -6.58
N ASN A 115 -6.42 1.98 -5.30
CA ASN A 115 -5.81 0.79 -4.75
C ASN A 115 -6.74 0.25 -3.66
N PHE A 116 -6.87 -1.06 -3.63
CA PHE A 116 -7.62 -1.80 -2.64
C PHE A 116 -6.76 -2.95 -2.15
N SER A 117 -6.74 -3.17 -0.85
CA SER A 117 -6.13 -4.32 -0.21
C SER A 117 -7.07 -4.81 0.89
N TYR A 118 -7.31 -6.10 0.93
CA TYR A 118 -8.09 -6.78 1.96
C TYR A 118 -7.32 -8.02 2.41
N ASN A 119 -7.20 -8.20 3.71
CA ASN A 119 -6.57 -9.36 4.32
C ASN A 119 -7.54 -9.96 5.32
N ASP A 120 -7.76 -11.25 5.19
CA ASP A 120 -8.48 -12.10 6.14
C ASP A 120 -7.43 -13.00 6.80
N VAL A 121 -7.29 -12.86 8.10
CA VAL A 121 -6.27 -13.55 8.90
C VAL A 121 -6.96 -14.40 9.95
N GLN A 122 -6.62 -15.67 9.98
CA GLN A 122 -7.13 -16.67 10.93
C GLN A 122 -5.97 -17.13 11.81
N MET A 123 -6.06 -16.84 13.10
CA MET A 123 -5.03 -17.16 14.09
C MET A 123 -5.62 -18.04 15.20
N PRO A 124 -4.80 -18.84 15.93
CA PRO A 124 -5.28 -19.66 17.03
C PRO A 124 -6.02 -18.88 18.12
N ASP A 125 -5.62 -17.63 18.35
CA ASP A 125 -6.18 -16.76 19.39
C ASP A 125 -7.34 -15.88 18.91
N GLY A 126 -7.65 -15.88 17.60
CA GLY A 126 -8.75 -15.10 17.02
C GLY A 126 -8.50 -14.65 15.58
N ASP A 127 -9.58 -14.39 14.88
CA ASP A 127 -9.56 -13.97 13.49
C ASP A 127 -9.70 -12.44 13.40
N PHE A 128 -9.08 -11.84 12.37
CA PHE A 128 -9.22 -10.41 12.12
C PHE A 128 -9.09 -10.10 10.63
N THR A 129 -9.63 -8.98 10.24
CA THR A 129 -9.54 -8.47 8.88
C THR A 129 -8.87 -7.10 8.85
N LEU A 130 -8.19 -6.79 7.73
CA LEU A 130 -7.52 -5.53 7.50
C LEU A 130 -7.88 -5.05 6.09
N SER A 131 -8.48 -3.87 5.96
CA SER A 131 -8.79 -3.30 4.66
C SER A 131 -8.17 -1.93 4.49
N LEU A 132 -7.60 -1.70 3.32
CA LEU A 132 -7.02 -0.43 2.93
C LEU A 132 -7.60 0.01 1.59
N TYR A 133 -8.14 1.22 1.56
CA TYR A 133 -8.69 1.85 0.37
C TYR A 133 -7.93 3.13 0.07
N GLU A 134 -7.49 3.28 -1.16
CA GLU A 134 -6.80 4.47 -1.62
C GLU A 134 -7.41 4.95 -2.94
N VAL A 135 -7.62 6.25 -3.06
CA VAL A 135 -8.03 6.93 -4.29
C VAL A 135 -7.09 8.08 -4.56
N GLY A 136 -6.57 8.15 -5.77
CA GLY A 136 -5.66 9.18 -6.22
C GLY A 136 -6.13 9.88 -7.48
N ALA A 137 -5.75 11.14 -7.61
CA ALA A 137 -5.94 11.94 -8.81
C ALA A 137 -4.69 12.77 -9.10
N ASP A 138 -4.11 12.60 -10.28
CA ASP A 138 -3.05 13.44 -10.80
C ASP A 138 -3.56 14.26 -11.97
N TRP A 139 -3.32 15.55 -11.90
CA TRP A 139 -3.64 16.48 -12.96
C TRP A 139 -2.42 17.31 -13.35
N ASN A 140 -2.01 17.17 -14.61
CA ASN A 140 -0.89 17.89 -15.21
C ASN A 140 -1.43 18.81 -16.32
N PRO A 141 -1.97 20.00 -15.99
CA PRO A 141 -2.53 20.92 -16.98
C PRO A 141 -1.49 21.46 -17.96
N SER A 142 -0.23 21.42 -17.57
CA SER A 142 0.89 21.81 -18.43
C SER A 142 2.18 21.08 -18.01
N PRO A 143 3.26 21.11 -18.82
CA PRO A 143 4.55 20.57 -18.41
C PRO A 143 5.15 21.24 -17.16
N TRP A 144 4.64 22.40 -16.78
CA TRP A 144 5.15 23.22 -15.69
C TRP A 144 4.34 23.10 -14.39
N VAL A 145 3.14 22.54 -14.46
CA VAL A 145 2.23 22.46 -13.31
C VAL A 145 1.75 21.02 -13.14
N SER A 146 1.91 20.47 -11.94
CA SER A 146 1.31 19.20 -11.54
C SER A 146 0.59 19.32 -10.21
N ILE A 147 -0.58 18.71 -10.14
CA ILE A 147 -1.41 18.66 -8.95
C ILE A 147 -1.66 17.17 -8.66
N THR A 148 -1.32 16.73 -7.46
CA THR A 148 -1.58 15.37 -6.97
C THR A 148 -2.51 15.48 -5.78
N GLY A 149 -3.56 14.67 -5.76
CA GLY A 149 -4.42 14.47 -4.60
C GLY A 149 -4.53 12.98 -4.32
N GLN A 150 -4.46 12.59 -3.05
CA GLN A 150 -4.57 11.20 -2.61
C GLN A 150 -5.36 11.17 -1.31
N THR A 151 -6.29 10.23 -1.23
CA THR A 151 -7.01 9.93 0.00
C THR A 151 -6.92 8.44 0.29
N GLN A 152 -6.78 8.10 1.56
CA GLN A 152 -6.64 6.73 2.05
C GLN A 152 -7.57 6.53 3.23
N TYR A 153 -8.21 5.37 3.29
CA TYR A 153 -8.97 4.90 4.45
C TYR A 153 -8.44 3.55 4.90
N ASP A 154 -8.15 3.45 6.19
CA ASP A 154 -7.74 2.25 6.90
C ASP A 154 -8.85 1.89 7.89
N ASP A 155 -9.44 0.70 7.74
CA ASP A 155 -10.59 0.25 8.54
C ASP A 155 -10.23 -0.12 9.97
N VAL A 156 -8.97 -0.45 10.24
CA VAL A 156 -8.50 -0.82 11.60
C VAL A 156 -8.28 0.42 12.46
N SER A 157 -7.58 1.39 11.93
CA SER A 157 -7.35 2.65 12.63
C SER A 157 -8.53 3.61 12.55
N GLU A 158 -9.49 3.33 11.64
CA GLU A 158 -10.61 4.18 11.26
C GLU A 158 -10.17 5.59 10.83
N ILE A 159 -8.98 5.66 10.24
CA ILE A 159 -8.39 6.93 9.81
C ILE A 159 -8.62 7.15 8.33
N VAL A 160 -9.13 8.34 8.00
CA VAL A 160 -9.14 8.90 6.65
C VAL A 160 -7.98 9.89 6.53
N GLY A 161 -7.05 9.62 5.63
CA GLY A 161 -5.93 10.51 5.30
C GLY A 161 -6.16 11.22 3.97
N LEU A 162 -5.89 12.50 3.90
CA LEU A 162 -5.83 13.31 2.68
C LEU A 162 -4.43 13.90 2.53
N PHE A 163 -3.88 13.75 1.35
CA PHE A 163 -2.66 14.41 0.93
C PHE A 163 -2.90 15.13 -0.39
N THR A 164 -2.45 16.38 -0.49
CA THR A 164 -2.46 17.15 -1.74
C THR A 164 -1.13 17.84 -1.96
N ARG A 165 -0.69 17.90 -3.20
CA ARG A 165 0.54 18.56 -3.60
C ARG A 165 0.34 19.30 -4.91
N LEU A 166 0.66 20.58 -4.93
CA LEU A 166 0.88 21.38 -6.12
C LEU A 166 2.39 21.52 -6.33
N ARG A 167 2.86 21.25 -7.53
CA ARG A 167 4.20 21.61 -7.99
C ARG A 167 4.08 22.59 -9.17
N TRP A 168 4.79 23.69 -9.09
CA TRP A 168 4.91 24.66 -10.16
C TRP A 168 6.37 24.89 -10.50
N ILE A 169 6.77 24.54 -11.70
CA ILE A 169 8.09 24.81 -12.26
C ILE A 169 8.04 26.21 -12.88
N VAL A 170 8.63 27.19 -12.18
CA VAL A 170 8.67 28.60 -12.65
C VAL A 170 9.62 28.73 -13.82
N ASN A 171 10.81 28.12 -13.73
CA ASN A 171 11.83 27.99 -14.75
C ASN A 171 12.57 26.66 -14.52
N PRO A 172 13.25 26.07 -15.54
CA PRO A 172 14.05 24.88 -15.35
C PRO A 172 15.05 25.03 -14.19
N GLY A 173 14.88 24.18 -13.16
CA GLY A 173 15.67 24.18 -11.91
C GLY A 173 15.09 25.02 -10.77
N ASN A 174 13.97 25.73 -10.99
CA ASN A 174 13.30 26.54 -9.96
C ASN A 174 11.85 26.10 -9.83
N ASP A 175 11.50 25.52 -8.69
CA ASP A 175 10.16 24.97 -8.45
C ASP A 175 9.60 25.45 -7.10
N ILE A 176 8.29 25.60 -7.09
CA ILE A 176 7.50 25.88 -5.89
C ILE A 176 6.63 24.64 -5.63
N TYR A 177 6.66 24.16 -4.40
CA TYR A 177 5.77 23.10 -3.91
C TYR A 177 4.86 23.68 -2.84
N VAL A 178 3.58 23.35 -2.93
CA VAL A 178 2.60 23.57 -1.87
C VAL A 178 2.06 22.20 -1.52
N VAL A 179 2.15 21.84 -0.27
CA VAL A 179 1.69 20.55 0.25
C VAL A 179 0.68 20.81 1.36
N TYR A 180 -0.39 20.04 1.36
CA TYR A 180 -1.36 20.00 2.43
C TYR A 180 -1.69 18.57 2.78
N SER A 181 -1.77 18.26 4.07
CA SER A 181 -2.21 16.97 4.59
C SER A 181 -3.24 17.16 5.70
N HIS A 182 -4.18 16.24 5.80
CA HIS A 182 -5.19 16.23 6.83
C HIS A 182 -5.59 14.78 7.14
N ASN A 183 -5.63 14.43 8.41
CA ASN A 183 -6.07 13.13 8.87
C ASN A 183 -7.27 13.30 9.80
N TRP A 184 -8.28 12.50 9.57
CA TRP A 184 -9.48 12.40 10.41
C TRP A 184 -9.59 10.99 10.94
N ARG A 185 -10.10 10.84 12.16
CA ARG A 185 -10.58 9.57 12.69
C ARG A 185 -12.10 9.54 12.61
N ARG A 186 -12.63 8.43 12.13
CA ARG A 186 -14.06 8.10 12.22
C ARG A 186 -14.33 7.64 13.65
N GLU A 187 -15.30 8.19 14.30
CA GLU A 187 -15.71 7.81 15.65
C GLU A 187 -17.23 7.59 15.67
N ALA A 188 -17.67 6.44 16.20
CA ALA A 188 -19.09 6.19 16.40
C ALA A 188 -19.64 7.19 17.43
N LEU A 189 -20.77 7.84 17.11
CA LEU A 189 -21.47 8.75 18.00
C LEU A 189 -22.37 8.01 18.99
N ASP A 190 -22.80 6.79 18.64
CA ASP A 190 -23.64 5.95 19.47
C ASP A 190 -23.17 4.48 19.34
N ILE A 191 -22.97 3.83 20.48
CA ILE A 191 -22.61 2.40 20.53
C ILE A 191 -23.73 1.52 19.98
N LEU A 192 -24.99 1.99 20.05
CA LEU A 192 -26.15 1.24 19.59
C LEU A 192 -26.50 1.49 18.11
N ASP A 193 -25.90 2.50 17.50
CA ASP A 193 -26.05 2.83 16.08
C ASP A 193 -24.68 3.08 15.43
N PRO A 194 -23.99 1.99 14.99
CA PRO A 194 -22.65 2.08 14.40
C PRO A 194 -22.59 2.90 13.10
N ASP A 195 -23.73 3.11 12.44
CA ASP A 195 -23.82 3.92 11.22
C ASP A 195 -23.83 5.42 11.52
N ASN A 196 -24.13 5.81 12.78
CA ASN A 196 -24.07 7.18 13.24
C ASN A 196 -22.66 7.53 13.73
N HIS A 197 -21.86 8.14 12.86
CA HIS A 197 -20.46 8.47 13.13
C HIS A 197 -20.11 9.92 12.79
N THR A 198 -19.06 10.41 13.43
CA THR A 198 -18.45 11.72 13.15
C THR A 198 -16.99 11.55 12.72
N TYR A 199 -16.43 12.59 12.12
CA TYR A 199 -15.02 12.64 11.73
C TYR A 199 -14.30 13.71 12.54
N ASN A 200 -13.44 13.28 13.45
CA ASN A 200 -12.63 14.17 14.27
C ASN A 200 -11.24 14.38 13.65
N THR A 201 -10.80 15.64 13.56
CA THR A 201 -9.47 15.96 13.06
C THR A 201 -8.40 15.45 14.02
N LEU A 202 -7.54 14.56 13.54
CA LEU A 202 -6.34 14.09 14.27
C LEU A 202 -5.15 15.02 14.03
N SER A 203 -4.92 15.37 12.78
CA SER A 203 -3.80 16.24 12.41
C SER A 203 -4.10 16.94 11.09
N ARG A 204 -3.56 18.13 10.94
CA ARG A 204 -3.54 18.86 9.67
C ARG A 204 -2.28 19.69 9.57
N GLY A 205 -1.77 19.82 8.37
CA GLY A 205 -0.57 20.62 8.14
C GLY A 205 -0.44 21.04 6.69
N GLY A 206 0.29 22.11 6.49
CA GLY A 206 0.66 22.57 5.17
C GLY A 206 2.08 23.07 5.16
N SER A 207 2.75 22.94 4.02
CA SER A 207 4.09 23.47 3.82
C SER A 207 4.26 24.04 2.42
N ILE A 208 5.12 25.04 2.31
CA ILE A 208 5.56 25.61 1.04
C ILE A 208 7.07 25.43 0.97
N LYS A 209 7.54 24.82 -0.13
CA LYS A 209 8.97 24.67 -0.41
C LYS A 209 9.29 25.38 -1.72
N VAL A 210 10.32 26.21 -1.69
CA VAL A 210 10.85 26.89 -2.88
C VAL A 210 12.28 26.38 -3.14
N ASN A 211 12.49 25.79 -4.29
CA ASN A 211 13.81 25.43 -4.77
C ASN A 211 14.24 26.50 -5.78
N TYR A 212 15.42 27.07 -5.58
CA TYR A 212 16.00 28.05 -6.47
C TYR A 212 17.43 27.64 -6.81
N THR A 213 17.71 27.52 -8.12
CA THR A 213 19.04 27.21 -8.63
C THR A 213 19.61 28.45 -9.31
N TYR A 214 20.67 29.00 -8.74
CA TYR A 214 21.44 30.07 -9.35
C TYR A 214 22.57 29.47 -10.20
N ARG A 215 22.68 29.90 -11.44
CA ARG A 215 23.78 29.52 -12.34
C ARG A 215 24.65 30.76 -12.58
N PHE A 216 25.94 30.62 -12.33
CA PHE A 216 26.96 31.63 -12.62
C PHE A 216 27.36 31.57 -14.09
#